data_526dd6fe90f9962649d590a7e3bc11b1
#
_entry.id   526dd6fe90f9962649d590a7e3bc11b1
#
_cell.length_a   1.000
_cell.length_b   1.000
_cell.length_c   1.000
_cell.angle_alpha   90.00
_cell.angle_beta   90.00
_cell.angle_gamma   90.00
#
_symmetry.space_group_name_H-M   'P 1'
#
loop_
_entity.id
_entity.type
_entity.pdbx_description
1 polymer ?
#
loop_
_entity_poly.entity_id
_entity_poly.type
_entity_poly.pdbx_seq_one_letter_code
_entity_poly.pdbx_strand_id
1 'polypeptide(L)'
;MALPKEDIYTIEDIYALPDGERAELIDGQIYYMAPPSRKHQKLSGEIFGIIREYIRSNHGACEVYAAPFAVYLDEHTNTYVEPDISVICDPKKLDDRGCTGAPDWIVEIVSPSSK
;
A
#
# COMPACT_ATOMS: atom_id res chain seq x y z
N MET A 1 -8.31 28.46 6.07
CA MET A 1 -9.64 28.27 5.57
C MET A 1 -10.07 26.82 5.71
N ALA A 2 -11.28 26.61 6.18
CA ALA A 2 -11.76 25.26 6.36
C ALA A 2 -12.13 24.62 5.02
N LEU A 3 -11.74 23.36 4.84
CA LEU A 3 -12.13 22.60 3.67
C LEU A 3 -13.57 22.13 3.81
N PRO A 4 -14.26 21.94 2.69
CA PRO A 4 -15.62 21.42 2.74
C PRO A 4 -15.67 20.07 3.43
N LYS A 5 -16.63 19.91 4.33
CA LYS A 5 -16.80 18.64 5.03
C LYS A 5 -17.35 17.57 4.12
N GLU A 6 -18.08 17.99 3.11
CA GLU A 6 -18.72 17.06 2.18
C GLU A 6 -17.70 16.34 1.30
N ASP A 7 -16.44 16.80 1.28
CA ASP A 7 -15.42 16.17 0.44
C ASP A 7 -14.70 15.05 1.18
N ILE A 8 -15.49 14.17 1.78
CA ILE A 8 -14.95 12.98 2.41
C ILE A 8 -15.22 11.80 1.50
N TYR A 9 -14.15 11.15 1.08
CA TYR A 9 -14.24 10.03 0.16
C TYR A 9 -14.22 8.71 0.92
N THR A 10 -14.64 7.65 0.23
CA THR A 10 -14.71 6.31 0.82
C THR A 10 -14.01 5.33 -0.09
N ILE A 11 -13.93 4.08 0.35
CA ILE A 11 -13.28 3.04 -0.43
C ILE A 11 -13.98 2.85 -1.79
N GLU A 12 -15.28 3.10 -1.86
CA GLU A 12 -15.99 3.00 -3.13
C GLU A 12 -15.46 4.00 -4.15
N ASP A 13 -15.00 5.15 -3.70
CA ASP A 13 -14.40 6.12 -4.61
C ASP A 13 -13.09 5.62 -5.18
N ILE A 14 -12.33 4.84 -4.40
CA ILE A 14 -11.12 4.20 -4.90
C ILE A 14 -11.47 3.16 -5.95
N TYR A 15 -12.48 2.34 -5.69
CA TYR A 15 -12.89 1.30 -6.63
C TYR A 15 -13.43 1.89 -7.93
N ALA A 16 -13.94 3.12 -7.87
CA ALA A 16 -14.53 3.79 -9.04
C ALA A 16 -13.49 4.49 -9.92
N LEU A 17 -12.22 4.48 -9.53
CA LEU A 17 -11.18 5.12 -10.35
C LEU A 17 -11.05 4.41 -11.69
N PRO A 18 -10.75 5.17 -12.75
CA PRO A 18 -10.51 4.55 -14.06
C PRO A 18 -9.35 3.58 -14.03
N ASP A 19 -9.40 2.59 -14.90
CA ASP A 19 -8.33 1.61 -15.02
C ASP A 19 -6.99 2.31 -15.19
N GLY A 20 -5.98 1.84 -14.46
CA GLY A 20 -4.65 2.40 -14.54
C GLY A 20 -4.39 3.54 -13.57
N GLU A 21 -5.42 4.11 -12.96
CA GLU A 21 -5.23 5.13 -11.93
C GLU A 21 -5.16 4.50 -10.56
N ARG A 22 -4.19 4.97 -9.77
CA ARG A 22 -4.01 4.50 -8.41
C ARG A 22 -4.04 5.68 -7.46
N ALA A 23 -4.62 5.46 -6.29
CA ALA A 23 -4.69 6.49 -5.25
C ALA A 23 -4.72 5.83 -3.89
N GLU A 24 -4.28 6.58 -2.90
CA GLU A 24 -4.45 6.19 -1.50
C GLU A 24 -5.55 7.03 -0.89
N LEU A 25 -6.19 6.48 0.12
CA LEU A 25 -7.26 7.14 0.85
C LEU A 25 -6.84 7.20 2.31
N ILE A 26 -6.69 8.42 2.84
CA ILE A 26 -6.24 8.62 4.22
C ILE A 26 -7.19 9.58 4.90
N ASP A 27 -7.89 9.09 5.91
CA ASP A 27 -8.90 9.85 6.64
C ASP A 27 -9.90 10.53 5.70
N GLY A 28 -10.34 9.80 4.67
CA GLY A 28 -11.33 10.29 3.74
C GLY A 28 -10.79 11.24 2.67
N GLN A 29 -9.47 11.42 2.59
CA GLN A 29 -8.85 12.26 1.57
C GLN A 29 -8.13 11.40 0.55
N ILE A 30 -8.29 11.73 -0.73
CA ILE A 30 -7.67 10.96 -1.81
C ILE A 30 -6.34 11.58 -2.20
N TYR A 31 -5.32 10.75 -2.29
CA TYR A 31 -3.98 11.12 -2.73
C TYR A 31 -3.61 10.28 -3.94
N TYR A 32 -3.63 10.92 -5.12
CA TYR A 32 -3.33 10.20 -6.37
C TYR A 32 -1.85 9.85 -6.43
N MET A 33 -1.56 8.67 -6.97
CA MET A 33 -0.21 8.14 -7.05
C MET A 33 0.29 8.26 -8.47
N ALA A 34 1.50 8.79 -8.64
CA ALA A 34 2.16 8.84 -9.93
C ALA A 34 2.92 7.54 -10.18
N PRO A 35 3.15 7.17 -11.44
CA PRO A 35 3.99 6.02 -11.73
C PRO A 35 5.38 6.21 -11.13
N PRO A 36 5.99 5.15 -10.60
CA PRO A 36 7.33 5.28 -10.02
C PRO A 36 8.38 5.47 -11.10
N SER A 37 9.49 6.10 -10.73
CA SER A 37 10.64 6.19 -11.62
C SER A 37 11.28 4.81 -11.77
N ARG A 38 12.11 4.65 -12.80
CA ARG A 38 12.82 3.39 -13.00
C ARG A 38 13.75 3.10 -11.81
N LYS A 39 14.41 4.14 -11.30
CA LYS A 39 15.31 3.98 -10.15
C LYS A 39 14.54 3.52 -8.91
N HIS A 40 13.39 4.12 -8.65
CA HIS A 40 12.54 3.73 -7.54
C HIS A 40 12.12 2.27 -7.69
N GLN A 41 11.68 1.88 -8.88
CA GLN A 41 11.20 0.54 -9.11
C GLN A 41 12.31 -0.49 -8.98
N LYS A 42 13.52 -0.17 -9.47
CA LYS A 42 14.66 -1.06 -9.34
C LYS A 42 15.01 -1.29 -7.87
N LEU A 43 15.08 -0.22 -7.10
CA LEU A 43 15.41 -0.32 -5.68
C LEU A 43 14.34 -1.10 -4.92
N SER A 44 13.08 -0.82 -5.22
CA SER A 44 11.98 -1.53 -4.60
C SER A 44 12.06 -3.03 -4.88
N GLY A 45 12.37 -3.38 -6.13
CA GLY A 45 12.51 -4.79 -6.50
C GLY A 45 13.66 -5.48 -5.79
N GLU A 46 14.78 -4.79 -5.63
CA GLU A 46 15.92 -5.36 -4.93
C GLU A 46 15.63 -5.59 -3.46
N ILE A 47 14.99 -4.62 -2.80
CA ILE A 47 14.64 -4.77 -1.40
C ILE A 47 13.62 -5.89 -1.23
N PHE A 48 12.61 -5.93 -2.11
CA PHE A 48 11.63 -7.01 -2.09
C PHE A 48 12.32 -8.37 -2.19
N GLY A 49 13.27 -8.51 -3.10
CA GLY A 49 13.99 -9.77 -3.29
C GLY A 49 14.77 -10.20 -2.06
N ILE A 50 15.41 -9.24 -1.38
CA ILE A 50 16.16 -9.53 -0.16
C ILE A 50 15.23 -10.01 0.94
N ILE A 51 14.09 -9.34 1.12
CA ILE A 51 13.12 -9.75 2.14
C ILE A 51 12.56 -11.12 1.83
N ARG A 52 12.16 -11.35 0.58
CA ARG A 52 11.60 -12.62 0.16
C ARG A 52 12.58 -13.75 0.40
N GLU A 53 13.85 -13.55 0.03
CA GLU A 53 14.86 -14.58 0.21
C GLU A 53 15.12 -14.86 1.69
N TYR A 54 15.10 -13.82 2.52
CA TYR A 54 15.27 -14.00 3.95
C TYR A 54 14.15 -14.86 4.54
N ILE A 55 12.91 -14.57 4.16
CA ILE A 55 11.77 -15.34 4.65
C ILE A 55 11.90 -16.80 4.24
N ARG A 56 12.25 -17.05 2.98
CA ARG A 56 12.38 -18.42 2.47
C ARG A 56 13.51 -19.18 3.14
N SER A 57 14.67 -18.55 3.28
CA SER A 57 15.85 -19.19 3.84
C SER A 57 15.67 -19.55 5.31
N ASN A 58 14.83 -18.80 6.00
CA ASN A 58 14.59 -19.04 7.42
C ASN A 58 13.29 -19.79 7.66
N HIS A 59 12.68 -20.31 6.60
CA HIS A 59 11.42 -21.06 6.68
C HIS A 59 10.33 -20.27 7.41
N GLY A 60 10.32 -18.95 7.20
CA GLY A 60 9.36 -18.07 7.85
C GLY A 60 7.96 -18.21 7.26
N ALA A 61 6.97 -17.86 8.07
CA ALA A 61 5.57 -17.95 7.66
C ALA A 61 5.04 -16.60 7.12
N CYS A 62 5.83 -15.54 7.24
CA CYS A 62 5.39 -14.23 6.75
C CYS A 62 5.40 -14.19 5.23
N GLU A 63 4.54 -13.34 4.67
CA GLU A 63 4.47 -13.14 3.24
C GLU A 63 4.85 -11.69 2.91
N VAL A 64 5.52 -11.50 1.79
CA VAL A 64 5.94 -10.18 1.34
C VAL A 64 5.30 -9.88 0.00
N TYR A 65 4.79 -8.67 -0.16
CA TYR A 65 4.12 -8.24 -1.37
C TYR A 65 4.66 -6.88 -1.83
N ALA A 66 4.85 -6.75 -3.13
CA ALA A 66 5.25 -5.50 -3.76
C ALA A 66 4.01 -4.74 -4.24
N ALA A 67 4.11 -3.43 -4.30
CA ALA A 67 3.02 -2.62 -4.84
C ALA A 67 2.76 -2.96 -6.31
N PRO A 68 1.52 -2.82 -6.78
CA PRO A 68 0.36 -2.39 -6.00
C PRO A 68 -0.21 -3.53 -5.16
N PHE A 69 -0.34 -3.28 -3.88
CA PHE A 69 -0.90 -4.26 -2.95
C PHE A 69 -1.79 -3.51 -1.96
N ALA A 70 -3.05 -3.85 -1.94
CA ALA A 70 -4.06 -3.11 -1.19
C ALA A 70 -3.96 -3.40 0.31
N VAL A 71 -3.90 -2.33 1.10
CA VAL A 71 -3.92 -2.43 2.56
C VAL A 71 -5.08 -1.59 3.08
N TYR A 72 -6.05 -2.26 3.68
CA TYR A 72 -7.24 -1.63 4.26
C TYR A 72 -6.96 -1.42 5.74
N LEU A 73 -6.41 -0.26 6.08
CA LEU A 73 -5.96 -0.02 7.45
C LEU A 73 -7.12 0.13 8.42
N ASP A 74 -8.13 0.89 8.04
CA ASP A 74 -9.23 1.18 8.94
C ASP A 74 -10.46 1.57 8.16
N GLU A 75 -11.49 0.73 8.24
CA GLU A 75 -12.75 1.01 7.55
C GLU A 75 -13.48 2.20 8.17
N HIS A 76 -13.27 2.42 9.45
CA HIS A 76 -13.96 3.52 10.16
C HIS A 76 -13.37 4.88 9.81
N THR A 77 -12.06 4.94 9.53
CA THR A 77 -11.41 6.19 9.16
C THR A 77 -11.26 6.35 7.66
N ASN A 78 -11.79 5.40 6.87
CA ASN A 78 -11.63 5.42 5.43
C ASN A 78 -10.15 5.57 5.04
N THR A 79 -9.35 4.59 5.47
CA THR A 79 -7.92 4.61 5.18
C THR A 79 -7.52 3.36 4.41
N TYR A 80 -7.02 3.60 3.21
CA TYR A 80 -6.60 2.56 2.28
C TYR A 80 -5.29 3.01 1.64
N VAL A 81 -4.26 2.18 1.74
CA VAL A 81 -2.94 2.54 1.21
C VAL A 81 -2.38 1.41 0.38
N GLU A 82 -1.37 1.75 -0.43
CA GLU A 82 -0.65 0.79 -1.27
C GLU A 82 0.85 1.00 -1.06
N PRO A 83 1.41 0.51 0.04
CA PRO A 83 2.83 0.70 0.31
C PRO A 83 3.71 0.03 -0.77
N ASP A 84 4.92 0.54 -0.92
CA ASP A 84 5.85 -0.05 -1.89
C ASP A 84 6.11 -1.52 -1.60
N ILE A 85 6.32 -1.87 -0.34
CA ILE A 85 6.51 -3.26 0.08
C ILE A 85 5.77 -3.46 1.40
N SER A 86 5.06 -4.57 1.51
CA SER A 86 4.32 -4.93 2.72
C SER A 86 4.67 -6.34 3.14
N VAL A 87 4.91 -6.52 4.45
CA VAL A 87 5.17 -7.85 5.02
C VAL A 87 4.06 -8.16 6.02
N ILE A 88 3.41 -9.29 5.84
CA ILE A 88 2.28 -9.69 6.69
C ILE A 88 2.55 -11.08 7.23
N CYS A 89 2.48 -11.21 8.56
CA CYS A 89 2.78 -12.47 9.23
C CYS A 89 1.54 -13.17 9.76
N ASP A 90 0.42 -12.47 9.83
CA ASP A 90 -0.85 -13.06 10.27
C ASP A 90 -1.71 -13.38 9.04
N PRO A 91 -1.84 -14.67 8.69
CA PRO A 91 -2.61 -15.04 7.49
C PRO A 91 -4.09 -14.66 7.58
N LYS A 92 -4.61 -14.41 8.78
CA LYS A 92 -6.00 -13.99 8.94
C LYS A 92 -6.26 -12.62 8.36
N LYS A 93 -5.21 -11.82 8.17
CA LYS A 93 -5.35 -10.49 7.58
C LYS A 93 -5.37 -10.52 6.05
N LEU A 94 -5.09 -11.67 5.45
CA LEU A 94 -4.93 -11.77 4.00
C LEU A 94 -6.14 -12.43 3.35
N ASP A 95 -6.60 -11.83 2.26
CA ASP A 95 -7.56 -12.45 1.35
C ASP A 95 -7.24 -11.95 -0.06
N ASP A 96 -8.08 -12.31 -1.04
CA ASP A 96 -7.79 -11.97 -2.42
C ASP A 96 -7.75 -10.47 -2.70
N ARG A 97 -8.35 -9.65 -1.84
CA ARG A 97 -8.32 -8.19 -2.01
C ARG A 97 -6.99 -7.60 -1.55
N GLY A 98 -6.33 -8.23 -0.59
CA GLY A 98 -5.10 -7.73 -0.01
C GLY A 98 -5.05 -7.97 1.48
N CYS A 99 -4.63 -6.97 2.24
CA CYS A 99 -4.46 -7.06 3.69
C CYS A 99 -5.50 -6.19 4.39
N THR A 100 -6.18 -6.77 5.38
CA THR A 100 -7.10 -6.02 6.23
C THR A 100 -6.43 -5.84 7.59
N GLY A 101 -6.23 -4.58 7.97
CA GLY A 101 -5.48 -4.23 9.17
C GLY A 101 -4.04 -3.89 8.82
N ALA A 102 -3.25 -3.58 9.83
CA ALA A 102 -1.88 -3.14 9.62
C ALA A 102 -0.96 -4.30 9.28
N PRO A 103 -0.14 -4.17 8.22
CA PRO A 103 0.96 -5.11 8.00
C PRO A 103 1.94 -5.07 9.16
N ASP A 104 2.74 -6.12 9.26
CA ASP A 104 3.78 -6.16 10.31
C ASP A 104 4.92 -5.22 10.00
N TRP A 105 5.17 -4.97 8.70
CA TRP A 105 6.26 -4.11 8.28
C TRP A 105 5.94 -3.56 6.89
N ILE A 106 6.19 -2.28 6.68
CA ILE A 106 6.11 -1.69 5.34
C ILE A 106 7.41 -0.96 5.03
N VAL A 107 7.73 -0.92 3.75
CA VAL A 107 8.86 -0.17 3.25
C VAL A 107 8.36 0.81 2.21
N GLU A 108 8.70 2.07 2.39
CA GLU A 108 8.38 3.11 1.42
C GLU A 108 9.69 3.67 0.89
N ILE A 109 9.80 3.74 -0.43
CA ILE A 109 10.99 4.27 -1.06
C ILE A 109 10.73 5.72 -1.42
N VAL A 110 11.52 6.60 -0.83
CA VAL A 110 11.37 8.03 -1.04
C VAL A 110 11.91 8.40 -2.41
N SER A 111 11.14 9.18 -3.15
CA SER A 111 11.60 9.73 -4.43
C SER A 111 11.68 11.25 -4.32
N PRO A 112 12.46 11.90 -5.19
CA PRO A 112 12.57 13.36 -5.12
C PRO A 112 11.23 14.08 -5.23
N SER A 113 10.30 13.53 -5.98
CA SER A 113 8.99 14.15 -6.17
C SER A 113 8.07 13.97 -4.98
N SER A 114 8.46 13.18 -3.99
CA SER A 114 7.64 12.91 -2.80
C SER A 114 7.87 13.89 -1.66
N LYS A 115 8.78 14.82 -1.83
CA LYS A 115 9.13 15.75 -0.77
C LYS A 115 8.08 16.81 -0.54
#